data_78e81497adff7944a2ff4446a861694c
#
_entry.id   78e81497adff7944a2ff4446a861694c
#
_cell.length_a   1.000
_cell.length_b   1.000
_cell.length_c   1.000
_cell.angle_alpha   90.00
_cell.angle_beta   90.00
_cell.angle_gamma   90.00
#
_symmetry.space_group_name_H-M   'P 1'
#
loop_
_entity.id
_entity.type
_entity.pdbx_description
1 polymer ?
#
loop_
_entity_poly.entity_id
_entity_poly.type
_entity_poly.pdbx_seq_one_letter_code
_entity_poly.pdbx_strand_id
1 'polypeptide(L)'
;MKIKIKISLVLLSCCLLSMVSWADKVQEGIELYKCGLTLPAKQVLLSELQKNGPEAAEICYYLGEIYSLIPRSDSALFYYRQGLAIDPAYLQNRVGEGKLMLVEEPYKAEEIFKEVLSGKNKKNVGLILAVARAYAENDPEKATEYLQRAKKIDDQQAGIYVLAGDLLLEKGNNGEAC
;
A
#
# COMPACT_ATOMS: atom_id res chain seq x y z
N MET A 1 -14.80 3.04 -47.38
CA MET A 1 -13.61 2.81 -46.54
C MET A 1 -13.36 3.88 -45.48
N LYS A 2 -13.59 5.16 -45.72
CA LYS A 2 -13.33 6.26 -44.77
C LYS A 2 -14.25 6.29 -43.53
N ILE A 3 -15.49 5.77 -43.60
CA ILE A 3 -16.44 5.78 -42.46
C ILE A 3 -16.07 4.73 -41.40
N LYS A 4 -15.62 3.53 -41.81
CA LYS A 4 -15.20 2.46 -40.86
C LYS A 4 -13.99 2.85 -40.03
N ILE A 5 -13.07 3.63 -40.59
CA ILE A 5 -11.85 4.11 -39.87
C ILE A 5 -12.23 5.14 -38.81
N LYS A 6 -13.20 6.03 -39.08
CA LYS A 6 -13.66 7.04 -38.12
C LYS A 6 -14.38 6.40 -36.91
N ILE A 7 -15.19 5.36 -37.11
CA ILE A 7 -15.88 4.65 -36.05
C ILE A 7 -14.87 3.91 -35.15
N SER A 8 -13.86 3.28 -35.73
CA SER A 8 -12.81 2.59 -34.97
C SER A 8 -11.99 3.55 -34.12
N LEU A 9 -11.67 4.75 -34.62
CA LEU A 9 -10.93 5.77 -33.88
C LEU A 9 -11.76 6.35 -32.70
N VAL A 10 -13.06 6.53 -32.88
CA VAL A 10 -13.95 7.03 -31.83
C VAL A 10 -14.14 5.99 -30.73
N LEU A 11 -14.29 4.70 -31.10
CA LEU A 11 -14.36 3.63 -30.11
C LEU A 11 -13.06 3.47 -29.32
N LEU A 12 -11.91 3.58 -29.99
CA LEU A 12 -10.60 3.53 -29.32
C LEU A 12 -10.40 4.73 -28.36
N SER A 13 -10.85 5.92 -28.75
CA SER A 13 -10.81 7.13 -27.91
C SER A 13 -11.73 7.00 -26.70
N CYS A 14 -12.93 6.43 -26.86
CA CYS A 14 -13.86 6.19 -25.74
C CYS A 14 -13.30 5.18 -24.72
N CYS A 15 -12.62 4.12 -25.20
CA CYS A 15 -11.98 3.13 -24.31
C CYS A 15 -10.80 3.76 -23.53
N LEU A 16 -10.02 4.64 -24.16
CA LEU A 16 -8.92 5.34 -23.48
C LEU A 16 -9.43 6.32 -22.41
N LEU A 17 -10.50 7.03 -22.68
CA LEU A 17 -11.12 7.97 -21.73
C LEU A 17 -11.72 7.24 -20.51
N SER A 18 -12.29 6.05 -20.70
CA SER A 18 -12.81 5.26 -19.58
C SER A 18 -11.71 4.69 -18.68
N MET A 19 -10.55 4.32 -19.25
CA MET A 19 -9.40 3.85 -18.47
C MET A 19 -8.76 4.96 -17.63
N VAL A 20 -8.64 6.17 -18.17
CA VAL A 20 -8.12 7.33 -17.41
C VAL A 20 -9.05 7.67 -16.23
N SER A 21 -10.38 7.60 -16.42
CA SER A 21 -11.34 7.87 -15.34
C SER A 21 -11.30 6.82 -14.22
N TRP A 22 -10.84 5.62 -14.48
CA TRP A 22 -10.80 4.56 -13.48
C TRP A 22 -9.57 4.63 -12.59
N ALA A 23 -8.37 4.75 -13.17
CA ALA A 23 -7.13 4.95 -12.42
C ALA A 23 -7.23 6.18 -11.48
N ASP A 24 -7.98 7.20 -11.89
CA ASP A 24 -8.24 8.40 -11.12
C ASP A 24 -9.03 8.11 -9.82
N LYS A 25 -10.05 7.21 -9.88
CA LYS A 25 -10.87 6.85 -8.71
C LYS A 25 -10.13 5.98 -7.69
N VAL A 26 -9.31 5.05 -8.13
CA VAL A 26 -8.46 4.26 -7.24
C VAL A 26 -7.45 5.17 -6.53
N GLN A 27 -6.81 6.06 -7.30
CA GLN A 27 -5.88 7.04 -6.74
C GLN A 27 -6.56 7.99 -5.75
N GLU A 28 -7.80 8.46 -6.03
CA GLU A 28 -8.60 9.25 -5.08
C GLU A 28 -8.78 8.50 -3.75
N GLY A 29 -9.14 7.22 -3.79
CA GLY A 29 -9.29 6.39 -2.59
C GLY A 29 -7.99 6.24 -1.80
N ILE A 30 -6.87 6.07 -2.50
CA ILE A 30 -5.53 5.97 -1.90
C ILE A 30 -5.12 7.30 -1.24
N GLU A 31 -5.34 8.43 -1.91
CA GLU A 31 -5.01 9.74 -1.35
C GLU A 31 -5.90 10.07 -0.13
N LEU A 32 -7.19 9.73 -0.16
CA LEU A 32 -8.07 9.85 1.01
C LEU A 32 -7.51 9.06 2.21
N TYR A 33 -7.04 7.83 1.99
CA TYR A 33 -6.39 7.04 3.04
C TYR A 33 -5.13 7.72 3.58
N LYS A 34 -4.24 8.20 2.71
CA LYS A 34 -3.02 8.93 3.10
C LYS A 34 -3.29 10.22 3.88
N CYS A 35 -4.42 10.86 3.61
CA CYS A 35 -4.90 12.02 4.36
C CYS A 35 -5.61 11.66 5.69
N GLY A 36 -5.63 10.39 6.09
CA GLY A 36 -6.31 9.94 7.31
C GLY A 36 -7.84 9.84 7.20
N LEU A 37 -8.40 10.09 6.02
CA LEU A 37 -9.85 10.03 5.76
C LEU A 37 -10.28 8.56 5.49
N THR A 38 -10.15 7.73 6.50
CA THR A 38 -10.28 6.25 6.40
C THR A 38 -11.66 5.78 5.93
N LEU A 39 -12.75 6.40 6.41
CA LEU A 39 -14.11 6.00 6.02
C LEU A 39 -14.43 6.34 4.56
N PRO A 40 -14.20 7.56 4.06
CA PRO A 40 -14.32 7.86 2.65
C PRO A 40 -13.41 7.00 1.76
N ALA A 41 -12.15 6.81 2.14
CA ALA A 41 -11.21 5.95 1.43
C ALA A 41 -11.76 4.53 1.27
N LYS A 42 -12.25 3.93 2.36
CA LYS A 42 -12.85 2.59 2.34
C LYS A 42 -14.03 2.51 1.37
N GLN A 43 -14.93 3.49 1.37
CA GLN A 43 -16.10 3.47 0.47
C GLN A 43 -15.68 3.51 -1.00
N VAL A 44 -14.76 4.40 -1.36
CA VAL A 44 -14.24 4.51 -2.74
C VAL A 44 -13.55 3.20 -3.13
N LEU A 45 -12.61 2.70 -2.32
CA LEU A 45 -11.83 1.50 -2.64
C LEU A 45 -12.70 0.24 -2.74
N LEU A 46 -13.72 0.06 -1.88
CA LEU A 46 -14.65 -1.05 -2.00
C LEU A 46 -15.48 -0.98 -3.30
N SER A 47 -15.90 0.21 -3.71
CA SER A 47 -16.64 0.37 -4.97
C SER A 47 -15.77 0.06 -6.19
N GLU A 48 -14.48 0.44 -6.15
CA GLU A 48 -13.55 0.15 -7.23
C GLU A 48 -13.14 -1.33 -7.27
N LEU A 49 -12.98 -1.98 -6.11
CA LEU A 49 -12.67 -3.41 -6.04
C LEU A 49 -13.73 -4.28 -6.75
N GLN A 50 -15.03 -3.90 -6.64
CA GLN A 50 -16.13 -4.63 -7.30
C GLN A 50 -16.01 -4.63 -8.83
N LYS A 51 -15.27 -3.70 -9.41
CA LYS A 51 -15.08 -3.60 -10.86
C LYS A 51 -14.01 -4.55 -11.40
N ASN A 52 -13.25 -5.21 -10.52
CA ASN A 52 -12.18 -6.16 -10.86
C ASN A 52 -11.15 -5.59 -11.87
N GLY A 53 -10.73 -4.33 -11.63
CA GLY A 53 -9.74 -3.67 -12.46
C GLY A 53 -8.30 -4.14 -12.23
N PRO A 54 -7.36 -3.63 -13.04
CA PRO A 54 -5.96 -4.00 -12.94
C PRO A 54 -5.33 -3.63 -11.59
N GLU A 55 -5.85 -2.63 -10.90
CA GLU A 55 -5.39 -2.18 -9.59
C GLU A 55 -5.99 -2.96 -8.41
N ALA A 56 -6.75 -4.03 -8.65
CA ALA A 56 -7.48 -4.75 -7.60
C ALA A 56 -6.58 -5.28 -6.47
N ALA A 57 -5.35 -5.71 -6.78
CA ALA A 57 -4.39 -6.14 -5.76
C ALA A 57 -3.87 -4.98 -4.90
N GLU A 58 -3.69 -3.80 -5.49
CA GLU A 58 -3.34 -2.58 -4.77
C GLU A 58 -4.50 -2.09 -3.89
N ILE A 59 -5.72 -2.12 -4.42
CA ILE A 59 -6.94 -1.80 -3.64
C ILE A 59 -7.04 -2.72 -2.43
N CYS A 60 -6.79 -4.02 -2.59
CA CYS A 60 -6.79 -4.98 -1.48
C CYS A 60 -5.75 -4.62 -0.42
N TYR A 61 -4.55 -4.18 -0.81
CA TYR A 61 -3.53 -3.71 0.13
C TYR A 61 -4.05 -2.56 0.98
N TYR A 62 -4.59 -1.50 0.37
CA TYR A 62 -5.09 -0.34 1.12
C TYR A 62 -6.34 -0.67 1.96
N LEU A 63 -7.21 -1.55 1.51
CA LEU A 63 -8.31 -2.06 2.35
C LEU A 63 -7.76 -2.84 3.55
N GLY A 64 -6.74 -3.67 3.35
CA GLY A 64 -6.03 -4.35 4.43
C GLY A 64 -5.45 -3.36 5.45
N GLU A 65 -4.78 -2.30 4.99
CA GLU A 65 -4.26 -1.23 5.85
C GLU A 65 -5.38 -0.53 6.66
N ILE A 66 -6.51 -0.21 6.00
CA ILE A 66 -7.67 0.41 6.66
C ILE A 66 -8.24 -0.50 7.75
N TYR A 67 -8.38 -1.79 7.46
CA TYR A 67 -8.92 -2.74 8.44
C TYR A 67 -7.91 -3.12 9.53
N SER A 68 -6.62 -2.98 9.30
CA SER A 68 -5.58 -3.21 10.33
C SER A 68 -5.60 -2.16 11.45
N LEU A 69 -6.23 -1.00 11.23
CA LEU A 69 -6.47 -0.01 12.28
C LEU A 69 -7.48 -0.47 13.34
N ILE A 70 -8.21 -1.55 13.07
CA ILE A 70 -9.16 -2.15 14.00
C ILE A 70 -8.50 -3.37 14.65
N PRO A 71 -8.25 -3.37 15.98
CA PRO A 71 -7.61 -4.48 16.66
C PRO A 71 -8.35 -5.81 16.43
N ARG A 72 -7.60 -6.88 16.12
CA ARG A 72 -8.09 -8.24 15.83
C ARG A 72 -9.06 -8.32 14.64
N SER A 73 -8.85 -7.50 13.63
CA SER A 73 -9.66 -7.54 12.42
C SER A 73 -9.19 -8.65 11.47
N ASP A 74 -9.94 -9.76 11.41
CA ASP A 74 -9.73 -10.80 10.40
C ASP A 74 -9.90 -10.26 8.97
N SER A 75 -10.58 -9.12 8.82
CA SER A 75 -10.79 -8.47 7.54
C SER A 75 -9.48 -7.95 6.93
N ALA A 76 -8.52 -7.49 7.72
CA ALA A 76 -7.22 -7.06 7.21
C ALA A 76 -6.50 -8.23 6.52
N LEU A 77 -6.41 -9.37 7.20
CA LEU A 77 -5.80 -10.59 6.67
C LEU A 77 -6.53 -11.09 5.42
N PHE A 78 -7.87 -11.03 5.42
CA PHE A 78 -8.69 -11.38 4.27
C PHE A 78 -8.32 -10.59 3.03
N TYR A 79 -8.23 -9.25 3.14
CA TYR A 79 -7.88 -8.40 1.99
C TYR A 79 -6.44 -8.59 1.53
N TYR A 80 -5.46 -8.72 2.43
CA TYR A 80 -4.08 -9.01 2.02
C TYR A 80 -3.98 -10.32 1.24
N ARG A 81 -4.65 -11.39 1.71
CA ARG A 81 -4.70 -12.68 1.00
C ARG A 81 -5.44 -12.60 -0.33
N GLN A 82 -6.53 -11.85 -0.38
CA GLN A 82 -7.24 -11.61 -1.64
C GLN A 82 -6.35 -10.89 -2.64
N GLY A 83 -5.59 -9.88 -2.23
CA GLY A 83 -4.64 -9.17 -3.07
C GLY A 83 -3.55 -10.09 -3.62
N LEU A 84 -2.98 -10.98 -2.79
CA LEU A 84 -2.00 -11.99 -3.22
C LEU A 84 -2.60 -13.05 -4.16
N ALA A 85 -3.88 -13.38 -4.02
CA ALA A 85 -4.57 -14.29 -4.93
C ALA A 85 -4.82 -13.65 -6.30
N ILE A 86 -5.05 -12.32 -6.35
CA ILE A 86 -5.24 -11.55 -7.58
C ILE A 86 -3.90 -11.33 -8.29
N ASP A 87 -2.91 -10.81 -7.59
CA ASP A 87 -1.56 -10.60 -8.11
C ASP A 87 -0.49 -10.99 -7.06
N PRO A 88 0.10 -12.18 -7.18
CA PRO A 88 1.18 -12.62 -6.29
C PRO A 88 2.45 -11.77 -6.36
N ALA A 89 2.61 -10.94 -7.42
CA ALA A 89 3.76 -10.06 -7.58
C ALA A 89 3.58 -8.72 -6.84
N TYR A 90 2.37 -8.36 -6.44
CA TYR A 90 2.12 -7.17 -5.62
C TYR A 90 2.42 -7.47 -4.15
N LEU A 91 3.72 -7.52 -3.84
CA LEU A 91 4.26 -8.00 -2.56
C LEU A 91 3.94 -7.12 -1.35
N GLN A 92 3.40 -5.93 -1.53
CA GLN A 92 2.88 -5.09 -0.43
C GLN A 92 1.82 -5.85 0.38
N ASN A 93 0.98 -6.67 -0.26
CA ASN A 93 0.04 -7.53 0.44
C ASN A 93 0.74 -8.56 1.34
N ARG A 94 1.90 -9.10 0.91
CA ARG A 94 2.71 -10.00 1.73
C ARG A 94 3.33 -9.28 2.93
N VAL A 95 3.75 -8.01 2.75
CA VAL A 95 4.19 -7.17 3.87
C VAL A 95 3.05 -6.93 4.85
N GLY A 96 1.83 -6.68 4.38
CA GLY A 96 0.65 -6.54 5.23
C GLY A 96 0.36 -7.78 6.08
N GLU A 97 0.49 -9.01 5.52
CA GLU A 97 0.41 -10.23 6.33
C GLU A 97 1.47 -10.26 7.44
N GLY A 98 2.72 -9.93 7.12
CA GLY A 98 3.81 -9.85 8.10
C GLY A 98 3.54 -8.81 9.19
N LYS A 99 2.99 -7.64 8.82
CA LYS A 99 2.60 -6.58 9.77
C LYS A 99 1.66 -7.11 10.86
N LEU A 100 0.63 -7.88 10.48
CA LEU A 100 -0.32 -8.44 11.42
C LEU A 100 0.30 -9.46 12.39
N MET A 101 1.45 -10.02 12.05
CA MET A 101 2.18 -11.01 12.88
C MET A 101 3.20 -10.37 13.83
N LEU A 102 3.48 -9.06 13.71
CA LEU A 102 4.56 -8.41 14.47
C LEU A 102 4.41 -8.52 15.98
N VAL A 103 3.20 -8.54 16.50
CA VAL A 103 2.93 -8.61 17.95
C VAL A 103 3.00 -10.03 18.48
N GLU A 104 2.35 -10.97 17.81
CA GLU A 104 2.22 -12.36 18.31
C GLU A 104 3.35 -13.27 17.83
N GLU A 105 3.84 -13.07 16.61
CA GLU A 105 4.82 -13.93 15.95
C GLU A 105 5.93 -13.12 15.25
N PRO A 106 6.69 -12.27 16.00
CA PRO A 106 7.63 -11.31 15.40
C PRO A 106 8.72 -11.97 14.53
N TYR A 107 9.16 -13.19 14.88
CA TYR A 107 10.14 -13.92 14.07
C TYR A 107 9.58 -14.31 12.69
N LYS A 108 8.31 -14.72 12.61
CA LYS A 108 7.66 -15.03 11.33
C LYS A 108 7.45 -13.77 10.48
N ALA A 109 7.07 -12.66 11.11
CA ALA A 109 6.99 -11.37 10.43
C ALA A 109 8.34 -10.99 9.80
N GLU A 110 9.43 -11.14 10.56
CA GLU A 110 10.78 -10.84 10.07
C GLU A 110 11.21 -11.76 8.92
N GLU A 111 10.88 -13.04 8.95
CA GLU A 111 11.13 -13.97 7.85
C GLU A 111 10.39 -13.53 6.57
N ILE A 112 9.11 -13.16 6.69
CA ILE A 112 8.32 -12.63 5.58
C ILE A 112 8.99 -11.38 4.99
N PHE A 113 9.42 -10.43 5.82
CA PHE A 113 10.04 -9.20 5.31
C PHE A 113 11.41 -9.47 4.66
N LYS A 114 12.18 -10.42 5.17
CA LYS A 114 13.43 -10.86 4.54
C LYS A 114 13.17 -11.52 3.19
N GLU A 115 12.14 -12.37 3.10
CA GLU A 115 11.72 -13.02 1.85
C GLU A 115 11.31 -11.96 0.82
N VAL A 116 10.41 -11.04 1.16
CA VAL A 116 9.92 -9.96 0.29
C VAL A 116 11.06 -9.09 -0.23
N LEU A 117 12.03 -8.77 0.64
CA LEU A 117 13.18 -7.93 0.31
C LEU A 117 14.40 -8.72 -0.19
N SER A 118 14.19 -9.93 -0.72
CA SER A 118 15.25 -10.77 -1.27
C SER A 118 15.41 -10.61 -2.79
N GLY A 119 16.48 -11.16 -3.35
CA GLY A 119 16.72 -11.23 -4.79
C GLY A 119 16.61 -9.87 -5.49
N LYS A 120 15.77 -9.79 -6.53
CA LYS A 120 15.55 -8.57 -7.32
C LYS A 120 14.90 -7.43 -6.53
N ASN A 121 14.20 -7.74 -5.46
CA ASN A 121 13.48 -6.78 -4.64
C ASN A 121 14.34 -6.11 -3.56
N LYS A 122 15.60 -6.54 -3.40
CA LYS A 122 16.51 -6.04 -2.37
C LYS A 122 16.68 -4.51 -2.37
N LYS A 123 16.52 -3.88 -3.53
CA LYS A 123 16.61 -2.42 -3.73
C LYS A 123 15.27 -1.79 -4.12
N ASN A 124 14.16 -2.48 -3.97
CA ASN A 124 12.85 -1.91 -4.27
C ASN A 124 12.45 -0.96 -3.12
N VAL A 125 12.56 0.34 -3.37
CA VAL A 125 12.29 1.38 -2.38
C VAL A 125 10.85 1.33 -1.88
N GLY A 126 9.88 1.08 -2.75
CA GLY A 126 8.47 0.96 -2.36
C GLY A 126 8.22 -0.17 -1.35
N LEU A 127 8.83 -1.35 -1.56
CA LEU A 127 8.73 -2.47 -0.62
C LEU A 127 9.50 -2.21 0.68
N ILE A 128 10.66 -1.57 0.61
CA ILE A 128 11.43 -1.18 1.81
C ILE A 128 10.61 -0.21 2.66
N LEU A 129 9.93 0.78 2.04
CA LEU A 129 9.04 1.70 2.74
C LEU A 129 7.79 1.02 3.31
N ALA A 130 7.23 0.02 2.61
CA ALA A 130 6.13 -0.77 3.15
C ALA A 130 6.55 -1.52 4.42
N VAL A 131 7.74 -2.14 4.43
CA VAL A 131 8.28 -2.79 5.63
C VAL A 131 8.58 -1.79 6.74
N ALA A 132 9.12 -0.60 6.40
CA ALA A 132 9.33 0.46 7.38
C ALA A 132 8.03 0.89 8.07
N ARG A 133 6.95 1.08 7.28
CA ARG A 133 5.61 1.39 7.82
C ARG A 133 5.05 0.27 8.69
N ALA A 134 5.30 -1.00 8.33
CA ALA A 134 4.85 -2.13 9.12
C ALA A 134 5.45 -2.11 10.55
N TYR A 135 6.69 -1.66 10.68
CA TYR A 135 7.35 -1.53 11.98
C TYR A 135 7.02 -0.25 12.74
N ALA A 136 6.47 0.79 12.10
CA ALA A 136 6.36 2.15 12.67
C ALA A 136 5.75 2.16 14.08
N GLU A 137 4.65 1.46 14.30
CA GLU A 137 3.95 1.42 15.58
C GLU A 137 4.62 0.50 16.62
N ASN A 138 5.22 -0.63 16.18
CA ASN A 138 5.69 -1.68 17.08
C ASN A 138 7.20 -1.61 17.37
N ASP A 139 8.00 -1.10 16.42
CA ASP A 139 9.46 -0.97 16.51
C ASP A 139 9.92 0.23 15.67
N PRO A 140 9.77 1.47 16.19
CA PRO A 140 10.17 2.69 15.49
C PRO A 140 11.66 2.76 15.15
N GLU A 141 12.51 2.02 15.88
CA GLU A 141 13.94 1.94 15.59
C GLU A 141 14.18 1.15 14.31
N LYS A 142 13.58 -0.04 14.17
CA LYS A 142 13.62 -0.80 12.92
C LYS A 142 12.97 -0.04 11.77
N ALA A 143 11.85 0.64 12.00
CA ALA A 143 11.24 1.51 10.99
C ALA A 143 12.24 2.54 10.47
N THR A 144 12.98 3.20 11.38
CA THR A 144 14.01 4.17 11.05
C THR A 144 15.16 3.54 10.26
N GLU A 145 15.61 2.33 10.61
CA GLU A 145 16.66 1.61 9.86
C GLU A 145 16.25 1.34 8.42
N TYR A 146 15.02 0.84 8.19
CA TYR A 146 14.49 0.61 6.85
C TYR A 146 14.30 1.91 6.08
N LEU A 147 13.86 2.99 6.75
CA LEU A 147 13.75 4.32 6.15
C LEU A 147 15.10 4.84 5.65
N GLN A 148 16.16 4.72 6.48
CA GLN A 148 17.52 5.10 6.09
C GLN A 148 18.04 4.23 4.94
N ARG A 149 17.70 2.94 4.92
CA ARG A 149 18.03 2.05 3.81
C ARG A 149 17.35 2.50 2.51
N ALA A 150 16.06 2.87 2.55
CA ALA A 150 15.34 3.42 1.40
C ALA A 150 16.00 4.69 0.89
N LYS A 151 16.32 5.64 1.78
CA LYS A 151 16.98 6.91 1.47
C LYS A 151 18.33 6.74 0.80
N LYS A 152 19.13 5.74 1.20
CA LYS A 152 20.43 5.44 0.58
C LYS A 152 20.31 4.92 -0.87
N ILE A 153 19.15 4.36 -1.24
CA ILE A 153 18.91 3.82 -2.59
C ILE A 153 18.38 4.91 -3.51
N ASP A 154 17.40 5.67 -3.06
CA ASP A 154 16.76 6.77 -3.79
C ASP A 154 16.17 7.76 -2.80
N ASP A 155 16.79 8.93 -2.65
CA ASP A 155 16.37 9.96 -1.72
C ASP A 155 15.26 10.89 -2.28
N GLN A 156 14.85 10.71 -3.53
CA GLN A 156 13.81 11.54 -4.16
C GLN A 156 12.38 11.03 -3.88
N GLN A 157 12.24 9.86 -3.26
CA GLN A 157 10.92 9.28 -2.98
C GLN A 157 10.20 10.05 -1.87
N ALA A 158 9.10 10.71 -2.20
CA ALA A 158 8.29 11.51 -1.26
C ALA A 158 7.85 10.69 -0.03
N GLY A 159 7.56 9.39 -0.19
CA GLY A 159 7.16 8.49 0.89
C GLY A 159 8.20 8.35 2.01
N ILE A 160 9.48 8.63 1.76
CA ILE A 160 10.55 8.65 2.76
C ILE A 160 10.32 9.79 3.74
N TYR A 161 10.04 10.98 3.24
CA TYR A 161 9.88 12.19 4.04
C TYR A 161 8.55 12.20 4.80
N VAL A 162 7.50 11.64 4.20
CA VAL A 162 6.22 11.45 4.88
C VAL A 162 6.39 10.53 6.08
N LEU A 163 6.96 9.34 5.89
CA LEU A 163 7.17 8.39 7.00
C LEU A 163 8.13 8.93 8.06
N ALA A 164 9.17 9.69 7.65
CA ALA A 164 10.07 10.34 8.61
C ALA A 164 9.32 11.34 9.48
N GLY A 165 8.40 12.12 8.89
CA GLY A 165 7.54 13.05 9.61
C GLY A 165 6.63 12.34 10.61
N ASP A 166 5.98 11.25 10.19
CA ASP A 166 5.09 10.44 11.03
C ASP A 166 5.84 9.89 12.26
N LEU A 167 7.03 9.29 12.06
CA LEU A 167 7.87 8.76 13.13
C LEU A 167 8.36 9.85 14.12
N LEU A 168 8.58 11.07 13.65
CA LEU A 168 8.95 12.18 14.52
C LEU A 168 7.77 12.67 15.36
N LEU A 169 6.57 12.73 14.78
CA LEU A 169 5.34 13.11 15.50
C LEU A 169 5.02 12.11 16.61
N GLU A 170 5.16 10.81 16.37
CA GLU A 170 4.97 9.78 17.39
C GLU A 170 5.96 9.90 18.54
N LYS A 171 7.23 10.18 18.24
CA LYS A 171 8.25 10.43 19.29
C LYS A 171 7.98 11.69 20.09
N GLY A 172 7.49 12.77 19.48
CA GLY A 172 7.10 14.00 20.15
C GLY A 172 5.93 13.80 21.12
N ASN A 173 4.91 13.09 20.70
CA ASN A 173 3.74 12.79 21.52
C ASN A 173 4.09 11.90 22.74
N ASN A 174 5.05 10.98 22.58
CA ASN A 174 5.54 10.15 23.69
C ASN A 174 6.44 10.91 24.66
N GLY A 175 7.07 12.00 24.24
CA GLY A 175 7.94 12.85 25.07
C GLY A 175 7.17 13.81 25.97
N GLU A 176 5.94 14.19 25.63
CA GLU A 176 5.07 15.06 26.46
C GLU A 176 4.27 14.29 27.51
N ALA A 177 4.27 12.95 27.46
CA ALA A 177 3.56 12.08 28.42
C ALA A 177 4.42 11.70 29.63
N CYS A 178 5.65 12.20 29.73
CA CYS A 178 6.55 12.11 30.89
C CYS A 178 6.70 13.46 31.58
#